data_8f395ea67c2f8562f4de1fbcf849b986
#
_entry.id   8f395ea67c2f8562f4de1fbcf849b986
#
_cell.length_a   1.000
_cell.length_b   1.000
_cell.length_c   1.000
_cell.angle_alpha   90.00
_cell.angle_beta   90.00
_cell.angle_gamma   90.00
#
_symmetry.space_group_name_H-M   'P 1'
#
loop_
_entity.id
_entity.type
_entity.pdbx_description
1 polymer ?
#
loop_
_entity_poly.entity_id
_entity_poly.type
_entity_poly.pdbx_seq_one_letter_code
_entity_poly.pdbx_strand_id
1 'polypeptide(L)'
;MFPNCRIHPTADVSPQATIGEHTSIWQHCQVRERAKIGMNCVLGKGVYVDLQVNIGDNVKIQNYVSIYHGVTIEDGVFIGPHVCFTNDRLPRAINPDGSLKAADDWELSETYVQRGASIGANATIRCGIQIGEWAMIGAGSVVTRDVPDYGLVYGNPALLRGYVCVCGDRLVERETDPHPAESVQVQCEHCGRQRTMLTSDWLKINRSALP
;
A
#
# COMPACT_ATOMS: atom_id res chain seq x y z
N MET A 1 -26.16 -3.43 -11.13
CA MET A 1 -26.17 -4.56 -10.17
C MET A 1 -24.85 -5.30 -10.38
N PHE A 2 -24.13 -5.63 -9.34
CA PHE A 2 -22.78 -6.21 -9.41
C PHE A 2 -22.92 -7.75 -9.33
N PRO A 3 -22.82 -8.48 -10.46
CA PRO A 3 -23.06 -9.92 -10.48
C PRO A 3 -22.02 -10.67 -9.65
N ASN A 4 -22.45 -11.71 -8.98
CA ASN A 4 -21.59 -12.58 -8.15
C ASN A 4 -20.80 -11.87 -7.03
N CYS A 5 -21.17 -10.64 -6.66
CA CYS A 5 -20.56 -9.90 -5.55
C CYS A 5 -21.38 -10.03 -4.27
N ARG A 6 -20.70 -10.03 -3.12
CA ARG A 6 -21.33 -9.95 -1.81
C ARG A 6 -21.25 -8.52 -1.28
N ILE A 7 -22.33 -7.76 -1.38
CA ILE A 7 -22.39 -6.38 -0.86
C ILE A 7 -23.32 -6.35 0.34
N HIS A 8 -22.79 -5.93 1.51
CA HIS A 8 -23.61 -5.82 2.70
C HIS A 8 -24.67 -4.70 2.54
N PRO A 9 -25.91 -4.88 3.03
CA PRO A 9 -26.98 -3.90 2.84
C PRO A 9 -26.70 -2.49 3.39
N THR A 10 -25.77 -2.35 4.35
CA THR A 10 -25.35 -1.06 4.90
C THR A 10 -24.15 -0.43 4.19
N ALA A 11 -23.63 -1.07 3.15
CA ALA A 11 -22.56 -0.48 2.34
C ALA A 11 -23.18 0.48 1.30
N ASP A 12 -22.54 1.62 1.15
CA ASP A 12 -22.89 2.65 0.16
C ASP A 12 -21.95 2.50 -1.06
N VAL A 13 -22.44 1.86 -2.12
CA VAL A 13 -21.65 1.62 -3.33
C VAL A 13 -22.30 2.37 -4.50
N SER A 14 -21.55 3.33 -5.05
CA SER A 14 -22.00 4.10 -6.20
C SER A 14 -22.37 3.21 -7.39
N PRO A 15 -23.51 3.45 -8.06
CA PRO A 15 -23.87 2.73 -9.29
C PRO A 15 -22.90 2.97 -10.45
N GLN A 16 -22.05 4.00 -10.36
CA GLN A 16 -20.99 4.31 -11.32
C GLN A 16 -19.66 3.60 -10.99
N ALA A 17 -19.55 2.92 -9.86
CA ALA A 17 -18.38 2.08 -9.56
C ALA A 17 -18.40 0.80 -10.40
N THR A 18 -17.24 0.22 -10.61
CA THR A 18 -17.07 -1.11 -11.22
C THR A 18 -16.53 -2.06 -10.16
N ILE A 19 -17.24 -3.18 -9.93
CA ILE A 19 -16.84 -4.20 -8.96
C ILE A 19 -16.72 -5.53 -9.69
N GLY A 20 -15.53 -6.13 -9.62
CA GLY A 20 -15.25 -7.43 -10.19
C GLY A 20 -15.93 -8.58 -9.42
N GLU A 21 -16.13 -9.70 -10.10
CA GLU A 21 -16.83 -10.87 -9.57
C GLU A 21 -16.15 -11.40 -8.29
N HIS A 22 -16.95 -12.03 -7.43
CA HIS A 22 -16.53 -12.66 -6.16
C HIS A 22 -15.95 -11.68 -5.13
N THR A 23 -16.05 -10.37 -5.37
CA THR A 23 -15.64 -9.36 -4.39
C THR A 23 -16.67 -9.24 -3.29
N SER A 24 -16.17 -9.11 -2.05
CA SER A 24 -16.96 -8.96 -0.83
C SER A 24 -16.77 -7.58 -0.23
N ILE A 25 -17.86 -6.83 -0.04
CA ILE A 25 -17.89 -5.51 0.57
C ILE A 25 -18.71 -5.58 1.85
N TRP A 26 -18.08 -5.32 2.98
CA TRP A 26 -18.69 -5.49 4.30
C TRP A 26 -19.42 -4.21 4.77
N GLN A 27 -19.88 -4.24 6.04
CA GLN A 27 -20.73 -3.20 6.64
C GLN A 27 -20.10 -1.81 6.56
N HIS A 28 -20.93 -0.81 6.27
CA HIS A 28 -20.58 0.61 6.33
C HIS A 28 -19.38 1.00 5.44
N CYS A 29 -19.05 0.19 4.44
CA CYS A 29 -18.12 0.62 3.39
C CYS A 29 -18.76 1.70 2.55
N GLN A 30 -17.95 2.66 2.09
CA GLN A 30 -18.34 3.60 1.05
C GLN A 30 -17.43 3.45 -0.16
N VAL A 31 -18.00 3.22 -1.33
CA VAL A 31 -17.28 3.15 -2.62
C VAL A 31 -17.87 4.19 -3.53
N ARG A 32 -17.07 5.18 -3.87
CA ARG A 32 -17.50 6.34 -4.62
C ARG A 32 -17.51 6.12 -6.14
N GLU A 33 -17.88 7.18 -6.84
CA GLU A 33 -18.13 7.21 -8.27
C GLU A 33 -16.86 6.86 -9.05
N ARG A 34 -17.03 6.03 -10.09
CA ARG A 34 -15.95 5.62 -11.01
C ARG A 34 -14.78 4.90 -10.35
N ALA A 35 -14.87 4.54 -9.06
CA ALA A 35 -13.93 3.61 -8.46
C ALA A 35 -13.99 2.26 -9.18
N LYS A 36 -12.84 1.64 -9.39
CA LYS A 36 -12.70 0.32 -10.01
C LYS A 36 -12.08 -0.64 -9.02
N ILE A 37 -12.77 -1.72 -8.73
CA ILE A 37 -12.30 -2.78 -7.83
C ILE A 37 -12.34 -4.09 -8.61
N GLY A 38 -11.24 -4.80 -8.63
CA GLY A 38 -11.08 -6.06 -9.34
C GLY A 38 -11.83 -7.23 -8.72
N MET A 39 -11.53 -8.43 -9.18
CA MET A 39 -12.16 -9.69 -8.76
C MET A 39 -11.57 -10.21 -7.44
N ASN A 40 -12.35 -11.03 -6.72
CA ASN A 40 -11.93 -11.74 -5.51
C ASN A 40 -11.40 -10.82 -4.39
N CYS A 41 -11.79 -9.55 -4.37
CA CYS A 41 -11.37 -8.61 -3.34
C CYS A 41 -12.21 -8.74 -2.07
N VAL A 42 -11.63 -8.31 -0.95
CA VAL A 42 -12.31 -8.22 0.34
C VAL A 42 -12.12 -6.82 0.91
N LEU A 43 -13.21 -6.08 1.06
CA LEU A 43 -13.24 -4.79 1.75
C LEU A 43 -13.90 -4.98 3.12
N GLY A 44 -13.10 -4.84 4.18
CA GLY A 44 -13.55 -4.95 5.57
C GLY A 44 -14.50 -3.83 5.96
N LYS A 45 -15.05 -3.91 7.17
CA LYS A 45 -16.02 -2.94 7.68
C LYS A 45 -15.47 -1.51 7.63
N GLY A 46 -16.29 -0.57 7.15
CA GLY A 46 -16.00 0.87 7.21
C GLY A 46 -14.85 1.31 6.29
N VAL A 47 -14.50 0.52 5.28
CA VAL A 47 -13.52 0.93 4.26
C VAL A 47 -14.10 2.06 3.42
N TYR A 48 -13.33 3.11 3.23
CA TYR A 48 -13.62 4.22 2.33
C TYR A 48 -12.76 4.14 1.08
N VAL A 49 -13.42 4.08 -0.07
CA VAL A 49 -12.78 4.13 -1.40
C VAL A 49 -13.33 5.35 -2.14
N ASP A 50 -12.47 6.31 -2.37
CA ASP A 50 -12.82 7.58 -3.00
C ASP A 50 -13.04 7.45 -4.51
N LEU A 51 -13.46 8.54 -5.13
CA LEU A 51 -13.74 8.59 -6.56
C LEU A 51 -12.48 8.21 -7.39
N GLN A 52 -12.71 7.48 -8.49
CA GLN A 52 -11.69 7.12 -9.47
C GLN A 52 -10.49 6.30 -8.93
N VAL A 53 -10.55 5.81 -7.70
CA VAL A 53 -9.53 4.89 -7.17
C VAL A 53 -9.55 3.59 -7.99
N ASN A 54 -8.35 3.06 -8.28
CA ASN A 54 -8.20 1.79 -8.98
C ASN A 54 -7.61 0.73 -8.05
N ILE A 55 -8.29 -0.40 -7.92
CA ILE A 55 -7.88 -1.55 -7.11
C ILE A 55 -7.91 -2.79 -8.00
N GLY A 56 -6.80 -3.51 -8.08
CA GLY A 56 -6.63 -4.73 -8.84
C GLY A 56 -7.35 -5.93 -8.23
N ASP A 57 -6.99 -7.12 -8.69
CA ASP A 57 -7.58 -8.39 -8.28
C ASP A 57 -6.97 -8.95 -7.00
N ASN A 58 -7.72 -9.78 -6.28
CA ASN A 58 -7.24 -10.51 -5.09
C ASN A 58 -6.72 -9.59 -3.96
N VAL A 59 -7.18 -8.35 -3.88
CA VAL A 59 -6.77 -7.38 -2.86
C VAL A 59 -7.58 -7.59 -1.58
N LYS A 60 -6.89 -7.57 -0.44
CA LYS A 60 -7.52 -7.68 0.87
C LYS A 60 -7.30 -6.41 1.68
N ILE A 61 -8.38 -5.67 1.91
CA ILE A 61 -8.42 -4.41 2.64
C ILE A 61 -9.14 -4.64 3.96
N GLN A 62 -8.45 -4.40 5.07
CA GLN A 62 -9.00 -4.59 6.40
C GLN A 62 -9.89 -3.42 6.84
N ASN A 63 -10.45 -3.52 8.04
CA ASN A 63 -11.44 -2.55 8.55
C ASN A 63 -10.90 -1.12 8.63
N TYR A 64 -11.76 -0.14 8.32
CA TYR A 64 -11.53 1.30 8.50
C TYR A 64 -10.30 1.86 7.76
N VAL A 65 -9.97 1.28 6.62
CA VAL A 65 -8.97 1.83 5.72
C VAL A 65 -9.58 2.98 4.92
N SER A 66 -8.82 4.07 4.75
CA SER A 66 -9.19 5.20 3.91
C SER A 66 -8.29 5.30 2.69
N ILE A 67 -8.88 5.19 1.50
CA ILE A 67 -8.19 5.23 0.21
C ILE A 67 -8.75 6.41 -0.58
N TYR A 68 -7.98 7.49 -0.62
CA TYR A 68 -8.41 8.73 -1.28
C TYR A 68 -8.08 8.74 -2.77
N HIS A 69 -8.71 9.66 -3.48
CA HIS A 69 -8.50 9.88 -4.92
C HIS A 69 -7.00 10.00 -5.28
N GLY A 70 -6.61 9.41 -6.41
CA GLY A 70 -5.23 9.35 -6.88
C GLY A 70 -4.43 8.13 -6.41
N VAL A 71 -5.05 7.21 -5.65
CA VAL A 71 -4.42 5.95 -5.26
C VAL A 71 -4.73 4.86 -6.27
N THR A 72 -3.69 4.14 -6.69
CA THR A 72 -3.78 2.91 -7.48
C THR A 72 -3.14 1.77 -6.70
N ILE A 73 -3.86 0.66 -6.58
CA ILE A 73 -3.45 -0.56 -5.87
C ILE A 73 -3.49 -1.71 -6.85
N GLU A 74 -2.37 -2.36 -7.06
CA GLU A 74 -2.27 -3.53 -7.94
C GLU A 74 -2.74 -4.82 -7.25
N ASP A 75 -2.61 -5.95 -7.97
CA ASP A 75 -3.12 -7.24 -7.56
C ASP A 75 -2.45 -7.80 -6.30
N GLY A 76 -3.21 -8.55 -5.52
CA GLY A 76 -2.70 -9.33 -4.40
C GLY A 76 -2.18 -8.51 -3.22
N VAL A 77 -2.46 -7.22 -3.17
CA VAL A 77 -2.04 -6.34 -2.06
C VAL A 77 -2.84 -6.61 -0.80
N PHE A 78 -2.15 -6.61 0.34
CA PHE A 78 -2.77 -6.64 1.66
C PHE A 78 -2.67 -5.27 2.34
N ILE A 79 -3.79 -4.77 2.86
CA ILE A 79 -3.83 -3.51 3.60
C ILE A 79 -4.44 -3.75 4.98
N GLY A 80 -3.63 -3.55 6.01
CA GLY A 80 -4.01 -3.69 7.42
C GLY A 80 -5.06 -2.69 7.89
N PRO A 81 -5.71 -2.94 9.03
CA PRO A 81 -6.77 -2.08 9.52
C PRO A 81 -6.25 -0.67 9.85
N HIS A 82 -7.12 0.32 9.66
CA HIS A 82 -6.86 1.73 9.94
C HIS A 82 -5.69 2.35 9.15
N VAL A 83 -5.28 1.76 8.04
CA VAL A 83 -4.33 2.39 7.12
C VAL A 83 -4.99 3.61 6.48
N CYS A 84 -4.26 4.71 6.39
CA CYS A 84 -4.71 5.93 5.74
C CYS A 84 -3.73 6.31 4.62
N PHE A 85 -4.26 6.42 3.39
CA PHE A 85 -3.56 7.08 2.29
C PHE A 85 -3.95 8.55 2.28
N THR A 86 -3.00 9.47 2.10
CA THR A 86 -3.29 10.88 1.87
C THR A 86 -3.27 11.19 0.38
N ASN A 87 -3.84 12.30 -0.06
CA ASN A 87 -3.83 12.72 -1.46
C ASN A 87 -3.45 14.20 -1.66
N ASP A 88 -3.50 15.00 -0.61
CA ASP A 88 -3.03 16.38 -0.60
C ASP A 88 -1.71 16.49 0.17
N ARG A 89 -0.68 17.00 -0.51
CA ARG A 89 0.67 17.16 0.06
C ARG A 89 0.78 18.37 0.97
N LEU A 90 -0.02 19.41 0.72
CA LEU A 90 0.00 20.68 1.42
C LEU A 90 -1.42 21.08 1.86
N PRO A 91 -2.07 20.27 2.73
CA PRO A 91 -3.47 20.45 3.07
C PRO A 91 -3.69 21.78 3.80
N ARG A 92 -4.63 22.55 3.31
CA ARG A 92 -5.14 23.77 3.91
C ARG A 92 -6.64 23.86 3.68
N ALA A 93 -7.38 24.34 4.65
CA ALA A 93 -8.82 24.59 4.52
C ALA A 93 -9.12 25.88 3.75
N ILE A 94 -8.22 26.84 3.81
CA ILE A 94 -8.37 28.17 3.21
C ILE A 94 -7.15 28.53 2.36
N ASN A 95 -7.37 29.41 1.38
CA ASN A 95 -6.34 30.07 0.59
C ASN A 95 -5.68 31.23 1.38
N PRO A 96 -4.52 31.75 0.94
CA PRO A 96 -3.85 32.87 1.63
C PRO A 96 -4.71 34.14 1.76
N ASP A 97 -5.70 34.34 0.91
CA ASP A 97 -6.65 35.45 0.95
C ASP A 97 -7.84 35.25 1.90
N GLY A 98 -7.90 34.08 2.57
CA GLY A 98 -8.96 33.72 3.50
C GLY A 98 -10.19 33.04 2.86
N SER A 99 -10.23 32.88 1.54
CA SER A 99 -11.29 32.12 0.87
C SER A 99 -11.19 30.62 1.14
N LEU A 100 -12.31 29.89 1.14
CA LEU A 100 -12.31 28.45 1.24
C LEU A 100 -11.64 27.84 0.00
N LYS A 101 -10.78 26.83 0.19
CA LYS A 101 -10.24 26.06 -0.91
C LYS A 101 -11.33 25.31 -1.66
N ALA A 102 -11.30 25.44 -2.98
CA ALA A 102 -12.13 24.68 -3.91
C ALA A 102 -11.38 23.47 -4.47
N ALA A 103 -12.05 22.69 -5.30
CA ALA A 103 -11.45 21.49 -5.91
C ALA A 103 -10.21 21.80 -6.77
N ASP A 104 -10.13 23.00 -7.34
CA ASP A 104 -9.04 23.43 -8.22
C ASP A 104 -7.87 24.11 -7.47
N ASP A 105 -7.98 24.24 -6.15
CA ASP A 105 -7.00 24.95 -5.32
C ASP A 105 -5.92 24.02 -4.71
N TRP A 106 -5.83 22.77 -5.17
CA TRP A 106 -4.82 21.83 -4.73
C TRP A 106 -4.38 20.88 -5.84
N GLU A 107 -3.19 20.32 -5.72
CA GLU A 107 -2.61 19.40 -6.69
C GLU A 107 -2.72 17.97 -6.20
N LEU A 108 -3.30 17.11 -7.04
CA LEU A 108 -3.35 15.69 -6.79
C LEU A 108 -1.95 15.08 -6.88
N SER A 109 -1.54 14.38 -5.84
CA SER A 109 -0.29 13.61 -5.83
C SER A 109 -0.61 12.12 -5.83
N GLU A 110 -0.40 11.45 -6.97
CA GLU A 110 -0.74 10.04 -7.17
C GLU A 110 0.15 9.11 -6.35
N THR A 111 -0.43 8.04 -5.83
CA THR A 111 0.25 7.00 -5.06
C THR A 111 0.01 5.65 -5.70
N TYR A 112 1.08 4.87 -5.86
CA TYR A 112 1.03 3.55 -6.47
C TYR A 112 1.48 2.49 -5.48
N VAL A 113 0.64 1.46 -5.29
CA VAL A 113 0.97 0.27 -4.49
C VAL A 113 1.06 -0.90 -5.43
N GLN A 114 2.26 -1.41 -5.61
CA GLN A 114 2.54 -2.47 -6.56
C GLN A 114 2.16 -3.85 -6.02
N ARG A 115 2.12 -4.80 -6.95
CA ARG A 115 1.67 -6.17 -6.76
C ARG A 115 2.26 -6.83 -5.51
N GLY A 116 1.40 -7.49 -4.74
CA GLY A 116 1.80 -8.32 -3.60
C GLY A 116 2.34 -7.55 -2.38
N ALA A 117 2.36 -6.22 -2.40
CA ALA A 117 2.78 -5.43 -1.26
C ALA A 117 1.87 -5.64 -0.04
N SER A 118 2.44 -5.52 1.16
CA SER A 118 1.72 -5.65 2.43
C SER A 118 1.91 -4.41 3.28
N ILE A 119 0.81 -3.81 3.73
CA ILE A 119 0.81 -2.60 4.56
C ILE A 119 0.26 -2.95 5.95
N GLY A 120 1.07 -2.78 6.97
CA GLY A 120 0.71 -3.06 8.36
C GLY A 120 -0.34 -2.10 8.92
N ALA A 121 -1.04 -2.55 9.96
CA ALA A 121 -2.10 -1.79 10.63
C ALA A 121 -1.65 -0.39 11.08
N ASN A 122 -2.54 0.59 11.03
CA ASN A 122 -2.30 1.98 11.45
C ASN A 122 -1.16 2.69 10.71
N ALA A 123 -0.71 2.19 9.55
CA ALA A 123 0.27 2.90 8.75
C ALA A 123 -0.36 4.11 8.05
N THR A 124 0.40 5.20 7.95
CA THR A 124 0.03 6.38 7.16
C THR A 124 0.92 6.45 5.92
N ILE A 125 0.30 6.51 4.76
CA ILE A 125 0.98 6.57 3.46
C ILE A 125 0.83 7.98 2.91
N ARG A 126 1.95 8.70 2.82
CA ARG A 126 1.96 10.03 2.22
C ARG A 126 1.73 9.91 0.72
N CYS A 127 0.97 10.83 0.15
CA CYS A 127 0.74 10.91 -1.28
C CYS A 127 2.02 11.19 -2.08
N GLY A 128 1.98 10.83 -3.36
CA GLY A 128 3.08 11.07 -4.30
C GLY A 128 4.25 10.10 -4.12
N ILE A 129 4.00 8.87 -3.66
CA ILE A 129 5.03 7.84 -3.50
C ILE A 129 4.64 6.53 -4.17
N GLN A 130 5.64 5.70 -4.39
CA GLN A 130 5.50 4.35 -4.91
C GLN A 130 5.90 3.33 -3.85
N ILE A 131 5.06 2.32 -3.65
CA ILE A 131 5.36 1.15 -2.81
C ILE A 131 5.61 -0.01 -3.76
N GLY A 132 6.85 -0.50 -3.77
CA GLY A 132 7.34 -1.51 -4.70
C GLY A 132 6.70 -2.88 -4.53
N GLU A 133 6.94 -3.76 -5.52
CA GLU A 133 6.42 -5.13 -5.52
C GLU A 133 6.86 -5.89 -4.27
N TRP A 134 5.91 -6.60 -3.64
CA TRP A 134 6.16 -7.43 -2.45
C TRP A 134 6.80 -6.67 -1.28
N ALA A 135 6.80 -5.33 -1.30
CA ALA A 135 7.28 -4.54 -0.17
C ALA A 135 6.41 -4.77 1.07
N MET A 136 7.03 -4.66 2.24
CA MET A 136 6.35 -4.81 3.52
C MET A 136 6.52 -3.56 4.37
N ILE A 137 5.41 -2.99 4.78
CA ILE A 137 5.34 -1.82 5.66
C ILE A 137 4.92 -2.29 7.05
N GLY A 138 5.76 -2.03 8.04
CA GLY A 138 5.45 -2.37 9.43
C GLY A 138 4.26 -1.58 9.99
N ALA A 139 3.54 -2.16 10.95
CA ALA A 139 2.42 -1.50 11.61
C ALA A 139 2.84 -0.17 12.27
N GLY A 140 1.95 0.83 12.26
CA GLY A 140 2.19 2.14 12.86
C GLY A 140 3.20 3.03 12.12
N SER A 141 3.62 2.66 10.94
CA SER A 141 4.63 3.39 10.17
C SER A 141 4.08 4.64 9.49
N VAL A 142 4.90 5.67 9.35
CA VAL A 142 4.61 6.85 8.52
C VAL A 142 5.53 6.84 7.31
N VAL A 143 5.00 6.40 6.16
CA VAL A 143 5.76 6.23 4.92
C VAL A 143 5.77 7.54 4.16
N THR A 144 6.95 8.15 4.02
CA THR A 144 7.12 9.48 3.42
C THR A 144 7.94 9.50 2.14
N ARG A 145 8.44 8.34 1.69
CA ARG A 145 9.29 8.17 0.51
C ARG A 145 8.95 6.86 -0.18
N ASP A 146 9.39 6.71 -1.41
CA ASP A 146 9.27 5.46 -2.15
C ASP A 146 9.87 4.29 -1.38
N VAL A 147 9.22 3.14 -1.51
CA VAL A 147 9.67 1.89 -0.92
C VAL A 147 10.11 0.97 -2.06
N PRO A 148 11.35 0.47 -2.04
CA PRO A 148 11.83 -0.41 -3.10
C PRO A 148 11.10 -1.76 -3.09
N ASP A 149 11.17 -2.48 -4.21
CA ASP A 149 10.67 -3.84 -4.31
C ASP A 149 11.24 -4.72 -3.20
N TYR A 150 10.39 -5.51 -2.58
CA TYR A 150 10.72 -6.39 -1.44
C TYR A 150 11.23 -5.64 -0.20
N GLY A 151 11.24 -4.31 -0.20
CA GLY A 151 11.73 -3.50 0.91
C GLY A 151 10.88 -3.68 2.18
N LEU A 152 11.54 -3.92 3.31
CA LEU A 152 10.94 -3.88 4.64
C LEU A 152 11.17 -2.51 5.25
N VAL A 153 10.11 -1.74 5.40
CA VAL A 153 10.18 -0.40 6.00
C VAL A 153 9.29 -0.30 7.23
N TYR A 154 9.77 0.38 8.26
CA TYR A 154 8.97 0.69 9.44
C TYR A 154 9.51 1.89 10.22
N GLY A 155 8.67 2.45 11.09
CA GLY A 155 8.97 3.59 11.97
C GLY A 155 8.30 4.90 11.53
N ASN A 156 8.60 5.99 12.23
CA ASN A 156 8.11 7.34 11.93
C ASN A 156 9.30 8.33 11.97
N PRO A 157 9.79 8.82 10.82
CA PRO A 157 9.43 8.35 9.47
C PRO A 157 9.89 6.90 9.22
N ALA A 158 9.18 6.20 8.33
CA ALA A 158 9.55 4.84 7.94
C ALA A 158 10.89 4.83 7.18
N LEU A 159 11.79 3.94 7.59
CA LEU A 159 13.10 3.75 7.00
C LEU A 159 13.27 2.31 6.52
N LEU A 160 14.06 2.10 5.47
CA LEU A 160 14.40 0.76 4.98
C LEU A 160 15.22 0.02 6.05
N ARG A 161 14.68 -1.12 6.52
CA ARG A 161 15.22 -1.92 7.61
C ARG A 161 15.67 -3.31 7.18
N GLY A 162 15.44 -3.64 5.92
CA GLY A 162 15.76 -4.93 5.33
C GLY A 162 14.98 -5.18 4.06
N TYR A 163 14.98 -6.42 3.65
CA TYR A 163 14.18 -6.91 2.54
C TYR A 163 13.45 -8.19 2.96
N VAL A 164 12.31 -8.46 2.32
CA VAL A 164 11.49 -9.63 2.58
C VAL A 164 11.36 -10.53 1.36
N CYS A 165 11.09 -11.77 1.62
CA CYS A 165 10.72 -12.76 0.62
C CYS A 165 9.23 -12.62 0.26
N VAL A 166 8.79 -13.15 -0.87
CA VAL A 166 7.37 -13.24 -1.23
C VAL A 166 6.52 -14.02 -0.21
N CYS A 167 7.14 -14.83 0.67
CA CYS A 167 6.43 -15.48 1.78
C CYS A 167 6.23 -14.58 3.00
N GLY A 168 6.81 -13.37 2.99
CA GLY A 168 6.69 -12.37 4.06
C GLY A 168 7.81 -12.39 5.10
N ASP A 169 8.69 -13.40 5.09
CA ASP A 169 9.80 -13.46 6.02
C ASP A 169 11.04 -12.70 5.53
N ARG A 170 11.95 -12.36 6.43
CA ARG A 170 13.15 -11.59 6.10
C ARG A 170 14.09 -12.37 5.18
N LEU A 171 14.78 -11.63 4.31
CA LEU A 171 15.93 -12.09 3.57
C LEU A 171 17.19 -11.79 4.38
N VAL A 172 18.09 -12.79 4.45
CA VAL A 172 19.39 -12.69 5.08
C VAL A 172 20.49 -12.90 4.04
N GLU A 173 21.61 -12.22 4.23
CA GLU A 173 22.79 -12.41 3.39
C GLU A 173 23.38 -13.80 3.63
N ARG A 174 23.70 -14.50 2.56
CA ARG A 174 24.46 -15.74 2.65
C ARG A 174 25.94 -15.41 2.81
N GLU A 175 26.61 -16.09 3.74
CA GLU A 175 28.07 -16.08 3.80
C GLU A 175 28.61 -16.74 2.53
N THR A 176 28.88 -15.95 1.54
CA THR A 176 29.57 -16.36 0.31
C THR A 176 30.70 -15.39 0.08
N ASP A 177 31.84 -15.89 -0.31
CA ASP A 177 33.14 -15.25 -0.62
C ASP A 177 33.26 -13.73 -0.39
N PRO A 178 34.37 -13.26 0.11
CA PRO A 178 34.52 -11.91 0.67
C PRO A 178 34.37 -10.74 -0.29
N HIS A 179 33.99 -10.90 -1.53
CA HIS A 179 33.68 -9.80 -2.46
C HIS A 179 32.90 -10.21 -3.70
N PRO A 180 31.59 -10.00 -3.77
CA PRO A 180 30.95 -9.73 -5.03
C PRO A 180 30.87 -8.21 -5.22
N ALA A 181 31.56 -7.68 -6.20
CA ALA A 181 31.63 -6.24 -6.42
C ALA A 181 30.27 -5.61 -6.75
N GLU A 182 29.31 -6.32 -7.31
CA GLU A 182 28.05 -5.74 -7.84
C GLU A 182 26.75 -6.34 -7.27
N SER A 183 26.75 -7.57 -6.76
CA SER A 183 25.56 -8.24 -6.26
C SER A 183 25.80 -9.05 -5.00
N VAL A 184 24.76 -9.19 -4.18
CA VAL A 184 24.74 -10.01 -2.97
C VAL A 184 23.72 -11.14 -3.13
N GLN A 185 24.08 -12.34 -2.66
CA GLN A 185 23.16 -13.47 -2.58
C GLN A 185 22.44 -13.44 -1.24
N VAL A 186 21.11 -13.41 -1.28
CA VAL A 186 20.29 -13.44 -0.08
C VAL A 186 19.35 -14.64 -0.09
N GLN A 187 19.00 -15.14 1.09
CA GLN A 187 18.14 -16.29 1.26
C GLN A 187 17.07 -16.01 2.31
N CYS A 188 15.89 -16.55 2.10
CA CYS A 188 14.83 -16.59 3.09
C CYS A 188 15.07 -17.78 4.03
N GLU A 189 15.16 -17.51 5.33
CA GLU A 189 15.36 -18.57 6.34
C GLU A 189 14.13 -19.49 6.46
N HIS A 190 12.93 -18.95 6.21
CA HIS A 190 11.70 -19.73 6.34
C HIS A 190 11.45 -20.68 5.17
N CYS A 191 11.48 -20.17 3.93
CA CYS A 191 11.11 -20.99 2.75
C CYS A 191 12.32 -21.42 1.90
N GLY A 192 13.54 -21.04 2.27
CA GLY A 192 14.78 -21.40 1.56
C GLY A 192 14.99 -20.72 0.22
N ARG A 193 14.04 -19.87 -0.23
CA ARG A 193 14.12 -19.20 -1.53
C ARG A 193 15.31 -18.24 -1.57
N GLN A 194 16.07 -18.32 -2.65
CA GLN A 194 17.26 -17.49 -2.87
C GLN A 194 16.96 -16.37 -3.86
N ARG A 195 17.68 -15.25 -3.71
CA ARG A 195 17.60 -14.10 -4.60
C ARG A 195 18.96 -13.43 -4.73
N THR A 196 19.25 -12.92 -5.92
CA THR A 196 20.38 -12.01 -6.17
C THR A 196 19.87 -10.58 -6.10
N MET A 197 20.53 -9.72 -5.33
CA MET A 197 20.23 -8.30 -5.20
C MET A 197 21.47 -7.48 -5.55
N LEU A 198 21.27 -6.24 -6.01
CA LEU A 198 22.39 -5.31 -6.16
C LEU A 198 22.97 -4.97 -4.79
N THR A 199 24.27 -4.99 -4.66
CA THR A 199 24.97 -4.61 -3.43
C THR A 199 24.61 -3.17 -3.02
N SER A 200 24.46 -2.27 -4.00
CA SER A 200 24.04 -0.89 -3.77
C SER A 200 22.66 -0.78 -3.10
N ASP A 201 21.72 -1.69 -3.41
CA ASP A 201 20.41 -1.71 -2.77
C ASP A 201 20.48 -2.32 -1.37
N TRP A 202 21.23 -3.43 -1.22
CA TRP A 202 21.44 -4.06 0.07
C TRP A 202 22.08 -3.13 1.10
N LEU A 203 23.03 -2.29 0.67
CA LEU A 203 23.70 -1.31 1.51
C LEU A 203 22.83 -0.10 1.91
N LYS A 204 21.70 0.13 1.25
CA LYS A 204 20.73 1.17 1.66
C LYS A 204 20.00 0.85 2.97
N ILE A 205 20.10 -0.39 3.46
CA ILE A 205 19.47 -0.79 4.72
C ILE A 205 20.00 0.09 5.85
N ASN A 206 19.10 0.85 6.46
CA ASN A 206 19.43 1.64 7.63
C ASN A 206 19.52 0.73 8.87
N ARG A 207 20.74 0.33 9.23
CA ARG A 207 21.03 -0.53 10.40
C ARG A 207 21.12 0.24 11.71
N SER A 208 21.07 1.57 11.69
CA SER A 208 20.99 2.36 12.92
C SER A 208 19.63 2.13 13.60
N ALA A 209 19.65 1.70 14.85
CA ALA A 209 18.48 1.36 15.66
C ALA A 209 17.69 0.09 15.21
N LEU A 210 18.40 -1.01 14.94
CA LEU A 210 17.82 -2.34 15.13
C LEU A 210 17.79 -2.62 16.64
N PRO A 211 16.64 -3.08 17.19
CA PRO A 211 16.56 -3.51 18.57
C PRO A 211 17.44 -4.73 18.84
#